data_7370d21059c4685587c4c5a3bd6ac9c9
#
_entry.id   7370d21059c4685587c4c5a3bd6ac9c9
#
_cell.length_a   1.000
_cell.length_b   1.000
_cell.length_c   1.000
_cell.angle_alpha   90.00
_cell.angle_beta   90.00
_cell.angle_gamma   90.00
#
_symmetry.space_group_name_H-M   'P 1'
#
loop_
_entity.id
_entity.type
_entity.pdbx_description
1 polymer ?
#
loop_
_entity_poly.entity_id
_entity_poly.type
_entity_poly.pdbx_seq_one_letter_code
_entity_poly.pdbx_strand_id
1 'polypeptide(L)'
;MTVPRQLFVTTALPYANGHFHIGHILEYIQADIWVRYQRMRGHEVKFVGADDAHGAPIMIAAEKAGKTPQQFVADIAAGRQAYLDGFLIRFDNWSHTDSAENHELCASI
;
A
#
# COMPACT_ATOMS: atom_id res chain seq x y z
N MET A 1 -10.82 -12.31 30.12
CA MET A 1 -11.04 -12.43 28.67
C MET A 1 -11.14 -11.05 28.06
N THR A 2 -10.42 -10.80 26.99
CA THR A 2 -10.47 -9.50 26.28
C THR A 2 -11.66 -9.51 25.34
N VAL A 3 -12.48 -8.45 25.35
CA VAL A 3 -13.56 -8.28 24.39
C VAL A 3 -12.93 -8.09 23.00
N PRO A 4 -13.38 -8.83 21.97
CA PRO A 4 -12.89 -8.65 20.60
C PRO A 4 -13.10 -7.19 20.12
N ARG A 5 -12.07 -6.63 19.50
CA ARG A 5 -12.10 -5.29 18.90
C ARG A 5 -12.08 -5.40 17.39
N GLN A 6 -12.68 -4.45 16.73
CA GLN A 6 -12.50 -4.22 15.29
C GLN A 6 -11.42 -3.17 15.09
N LEU A 7 -10.36 -3.55 14.40
CA LEU A 7 -9.20 -2.70 14.17
C LEU A 7 -9.02 -2.47 12.67
N PHE A 8 -8.90 -1.21 12.30
CA PHE A 8 -8.54 -0.81 10.95
C PHE A 8 -7.11 -0.28 10.98
N VAL A 9 -6.23 -0.93 10.23
CA VAL A 9 -4.78 -0.66 10.27
C VAL A 9 -4.29 -0.31 8.88
N THR A 10 -3.54 0.76 8.79
CA THR A 10 -2.84 1.17 7.58
C THR A 10 -1.43 1.63 7.92
N THR A 11 -0.59 1.69 6.91
CA THR A 11 0.77 2.24 6.99
C THR A 11 0.85 3.54 6.19
N ALA A 12 1.97 4.25 6.24
CA ALA A 12 2.21 5.34 5.33
C ALA A 12 2.17 4.81 3.88
N LEU A 13 1.48 5.53 3.00
CA LEU A 13 1.39 5.16 1.60
C LEU A 13 2.73 5.45 0.92
N PRO A 14 3.38 4.44 0.31
CA PRO A 14 4.63 4.68 -0.42
C PRO A 14 4.33 5.48 -1.69
N TYR A 15 5.22 6.41 -2.02
CA TYR A 15 5.08 7.18 -3.25
C TYR A 15 5.44 6.31 -4.47
N ALA A 16 4.57 6.29 -5.47
CA ALA A 16 4.72 5.43 -6.65
C ALA A 16 5.73 5.97 -7.69
N ASN A 17 6.86 6.51 -7.23
CA ASN A 17 7.95 7.00 -8.06
C ASN A 17 9.19 6.10 -8.06
N GLY A 18 9.14 4.98 -7.38
CA GLY A 18 10.24 4.02 -7.31
C GLY A 18 9.86 2.73 -6.58
N HIS A 19 10.77 1.78 -6.60
CA HIS A 19 10.62 0.53 -5.88
C HIS A 19 10.73 0.72 -4.37
N PHE A 20 10.29 -0.26 -3.60
CA PHE A 20 10.46 -0.26 -2.16
C PHE A 20 11.96 -0.24 -1.79
N HIS A 21 12.30 0.55 -0.79
CA HIS A 21 13.58 0.49 -0.11
C HIS A 21 13.42 -0.12 1.30
N ILE A 22 14.52 -0.35 1.98
CA ILE A 22 14.52 -1.03 3.28
C ILE A 22 13.67 -0.29 4.34
N GLY A 23 13.56 1.02 4.25
CA GLY A 23 12.72 1.81 5.17
C GLY A 23 11.24 1.49 5.02
N HIS A 24 10.75 1.34 3.80
CA HIS A 24 9.38 0.90 3.54
C HIS A 24 9.14 -0.51 4.09
N ILE A 25 10.04 -1.43 3.77
CA ILE A 25 9.91 -2.83 4.18
C ILE A 25 9.92 -2.97 5.70
N LEU A 26 10.77 -2.23 6.40
CA LEU A 26 10.83 -2.24 7.86
C LEU A 26 9.49 -1.83 8.48
N GLU A 27 8.88 -0.76 7.99
CA GLU A 27 7.57 -0.30 8.46
C GLU A 27 6.50 -1.38 8.26
N TYR A 28 6.46 -1.99 7.07
CA TYR A 28 5.47 -3.01 6.76
C TYR A 28 5.65 -4.29 7.56
N ILE A 29 6.90 -4.70 7.80
CA ILE A 29 7.20 -5.84 8.68
C ILE A 29 6.69 -5.57 10.10
N GLN A 30 6.96 -4.41 10.64
CA GLN A 30 6.51 -4.03 11.99
C GLN A 30 4.98 -4.01 12.08
N ALA A 31 4.32 -3.43 11.09
CA ALA A 31 2.85 -3.39 11.03
C ALA A 31 2.25 -4.79 10.91
N ASP A 32 2.82 -5.64 10.05
CA ASP A 32 2.35 -7.01 9.85
C ASP A 32 2.50 -7.87 11.11
N ILE A 33 3.62 -7.74 11.83
CA ILE A 33 3.83 -8.41 13.11
C ILE A 33 2.76 -7.97 14.12
N TRP A 34 2.51 -6.68 14.24
CA TRP A 34 1.49 -6.15 15.14
C TRP A 34 0.10 -6.66 14.80
N VAL A 35 -0.26 -6.66 13.51
CA VAL A 35 -1.54 -7.17 13.00
C VAL A 35 -1.71 -8.65 13.33
N ARG A 36 -0.69 -9.47 13.07
CA ARG A 36 -0.71 -10.91 13.41
C ARG A 36 -0.91 -11.12 14.90
N TYR A 37 -0.22 -10.35 15.72
CA TYR A 37 -0.37 -10.41 17.18
C TYR A 37 -1.80 -10.07 17.62
N GLN A 38 -2.40 -9.01 17.06
CA GLN A 38 -3.76 -8.64 17.39
C GLN A 38 -4.79 -9.72 16.97
N ARG A 39 -4.58 -10.32 15.82
CA ARG A 39 -5.42 -11.46 15.37
C ARG A 39 -5.28 -12.67 16.30
N MET A 40 -4.09 -12.99 16.75
CA MET A 40 -3.85 -14.07 17.72
C MET A 40 -4.53 -13.79 19.07
N ARG A 41 -4.73 -12.52 19.43
CA ARG A 41 -5.50 -12.12 20.61
C ARG A 41 -7.01 -12.18 20.41
N GLY A 42 -7.49 -12.56 19.24
CA GLY A 42 -8.91 -12.68 18.93
C GLY A 42 -9.55 -11.40 18.40
N HIS A 43 -8.78 -10.39 18.03
CA HIS A 43 -9.32 -9.17 17.42
C HIS A 43 -9.53 -9.36 15.91
N GLU A 44 -10.56 -8.68 15.38
CA GLU A 44 -10.78 -8.58 13.94
C GLU A 44 -9.96 -7.42 13.39
N VAL A 45 -9.06 -7.71 12.46
CA VAL A 45 -8.17 -6.68 11.89
C VAL A 45 -8.36 -6.60 10.38
N LYS A 46 -8.62 -5.39 9.88
CA LYS A 46 -8.53 -5.05 8.46
C LYS A 46 -7.22 -4.29 8.25
N PHE A 47 -6.32 -4.89 7.51
CA PHE A 47 -4.99 -4.35 7.23
C PHE A 47 -4.90 -3.97 5.74
N VAL A 48 -4.87 -2.68 5.45
CA VAL A 48 -4.93 -2.17 4.08
C VAL A 48 -3.77 -1.22 3.80
N GLY A 49 -3.34 -1.20 2.55
CA GLY A 49 -2.33 -0.30 2.06
C GLY A 49 -2.61 0.14 0.62
N ALA A 50 -1.87 1.15 0.17
CA ALA A 50 -2.01 1.66 -1.18
C ALA A 50 -0.74 2.41 -1.59
N ASP A 51 -0.51 2.52 -2.90
CA ASP A 51 0.46 3.43 -3.46
C ASP A 51 -0.13 4.85 -3.57
N ASP A 52 0.67 5.86 -3.21
CA ASP A 52 0.38 7.26 -3.52
C ASP A 52 0.82 7.53 -4.96
N ALA A 53 -0.15 7.69 -5.86
CA ALA A 53 0.04 7.64 -7.31
C ALA A 53 -0.10 9.00 -8.01
N HIS A 54 -0.10 10.11 -7.28
CA HIS A 54 -0.27 11.44 -7.84
C HIS A 54 0.94 12.36 -7.59
N GLY A 55 1.07 13.37 -8.44
CA GLY A 55 1.99 14.48 -8.24
C GLY A 55 3.03 14.68 -9.33
N ALA A 56 3.61 15.88 -9.37
CA ALA A 56 4.58 16.28 -10.37
C ALA A 56 5.85 15.40 -10.43
N PRO A 57 6.41 14.91 -9.33
CA PRO A 57 7.56 14.00 -9.41
C PRO A 57 7.31 12.72 -10.19
N ILE A 58 6.10 12.16 -10.13
CA ILE A 58 5.71 11.00 -10.95
C ILE A 58 5.67 11.37 -12.43
N MET A 59 5.10 12.53 -12.77
CA MET A 59 5.03 13.00 -14.15
C MET A 59 6.43 13.17 -14.74
N ILE A 60 7.34 13.80 -13.99
CA ILE A 60 8.73 14.00 -14.41
C ILE A 60 9.48 12.66 -14.58
N ALA A 61 9.29 11.73 -13.64
CA ALA A 61 9.92 10.42 -13.71
C ALA A 61 9.39 9.60 -14.91
N ALA A 62 8.09 9.66 -15.17
CA ALA A 62 7.46 9.01 -16.31
C ALA A 62 8.00 9.57 -17.64
N GLU A 63 8.09 10.89 -17.77
CA GLU A 63 8.65 11.55 -18.95
C GLU A 63 10.09 11.11 -19.21
N LYS A 64 10.93 11.10 -18.18
CA LYS A 64 12.32 10.61 -18.28
C LYS A 64 12.41 9.15 -18.71
N ALA A 65 11.45 8.33 -18.33
CA ALA A 65 11.36 6.92 -18.69
C ALA A 65 10.70 6.69 -20.07
N GLY A 66 10.21 7.74 -20.73
CA GLY A 66 9.50 7.63 -22.00
C GLY A 66 8.12 6.97 -21.89
N LYS A 67 7.46 7.11 -20.74
CA LYS A 67 6.16 6.49 -20.44
C LYS A 67 5.13 7.54 -20.06
N THR A 68 3.86 7.15 -20.17
CA THR A 68 2.79 7.95 -19.54
C THR A 68 2.86 7.79 -18.01
N PRO A 69 2.37 8.77 -17.23
CA PRO A 69 2.29 8.64 -15.77
C PRO A 69 1.56 7.35 -15.34
N GLN A 70 0.48 6.99 -16.01
CA GLN A 70 -0.31 5.80 -15.72
C GLN A 70 0.51 4.51 -15.94
N GLN A 71 1.23 4.43 -17.07
CA GLN A 71 2.10 3.28 -17.36
C GLN A 71 3.25 3.17 -16.35
N PHE A 72 3.86 4.30 -16.00
CA PHE A 72 4.94 4.35 -15.03
C PHE A 72 4.50 3.82 -13.65
N VAL A 73 3.36 4.32 -13.15
CA VAL A 73 2.79 3.88 -11.87
C VAL A 73 2.41 2.40 -11.91
N ALA A 74 1.80 1.94 -13.02
CA ALA A 74 1.44 0.53 -13.17
C ALA A 74 2.67 -0.40 -13.14
N ASP A 75 3.77 0.01 -13.76
CA ASP A 75 5.03 -0.77 -13.74
C ASP A 75 5.63 -0.85 -12.33
N ILE A 76 5.59 0.24 -11.58
CA ILE A 76 6.02 0.26 -10.18
C ILE A 76 5.12 -0.66 -9.34
N ALA A 77 3.81 -0.56 -9.49
CA ALA A 77 2.83 -1.37 -8.76
C ALA A 77 3.00 -2.87 -9.03
N ALA A 78 3.34 -3.26 -10.26
CA ALA A 78 3.56 -4.66 -10.63
C ALA A 78 4.69 -5.33 -9.84
N GLY A 79 5.67 -4.55 -9.35
CA GLY A 79 6.78 -5.06 -8.55
C GLY A 79 6.50 -5.16 -7.05
N ARG A 80 5.40 -4.56 -6.54
CA ARG A 80 5.13 -4.46 -5.10
C ARG A 80 4.92 -5.82 -4.44
N GLN A 81 4.14 -6.69 -5.06
CA GLN A 81 3.74 -7.96 -4.48
C GLN A 81 4.92 -8.88 -4.18
N ALA A 82 5.94 -8.89 -5.05
CA ALA A 82 7.14 -9.70 -4.85
C ALA A 82 7.90 -9.32 -3.57
N TYR A 83 7.99 -8.01 -3.26
CA TYR A 83 8.60 -7.55 -2.01
C TYR A 83 7.78 -7.97 -0.79
N LEU A 84 6.46 -7.80 -0.85
CA LEU A 84 5.57 -8.17 0.25
C LEU A 84 5.62 -9.68 0.51
N ASP A 85 5.54 -10.50 -0.53
CA ASP A 85 5.62 -11.96 -0.43
C ASP A 85 6.98 -12.42 0.12
N GLY A 86 8.07 -11.79 -0.32
CA GLY A 86 9.42 -12.13 0.12
C GLY A 86 9.65 -11.97 1.62
N PHE A 87 8.93 -11.06 2.26
CA PHE A 87 8.98 -10.84 3.71
C PHE A 87 7.74 -11.35 4.45
N LEU A 88 6.90 -12.13 3.79
CA LEU A 88 5.66 -12.70 4.35
C LEU A 88 4.69 -11.65 4.90
N ILE A 89 4.71 -10.45 4.31
CA ILE A 89 3.81 -9.36 4.67
C ILE A 89 2.49 -9.56 3.92
N ARG A 90 1.37 -9.55 4.63
CA ARG A 90 0.04 -9.79 4.06
C ARG A 90 -0.92 -8.68 4.40
N PHE A 91 -1.13 -7.79 3.45
CA PHE A 91 -2.26 -6.87 3.48
C PHE A 91 -3.55 -7.60 3.06
N ASP A 92 -4.67 -7.24 3.64
CA ASP A 92 -5.98 -7.72 3.18
C ASP A 92 -6.33 -7.10 1.82
N ASN A 93 -5.91 -5.87 1.58
CA ASN A 93 -6.03 -5.20 0.30
C ASN A 93 -4.88 -4.22 0.07
N TRP A 94 -4.38 -4.18 -1.14
CA TRP A 94 -3.43 -3.18 -1.62
C TRP A 94 -3.98 -2.53 -2.88
N SER A 95 -4.10 -1.22 -2.88
CA SER A 95 -4.66 -0.46 -3.99
C SER A 95 -3.73 0.68 -4.41
N HIS A 96 -4.25 1.70 -5.02
CA HIS A 96 -3.54 2.94 -5.32
C HIS A 96 -4.53 4.12 -5.39
N THR A 97 -4.03 5.32 -5.12
CA THR A 97 -4.88 6.53 -5.05
C THR A 97 -5.47 6.93 -6.40
N ASP A 98 -4.95 6.42 -7.51
CA ASP A 98 -5.46 6.64 -8.88
C ASP A 98 -6.38 5.51 -9.38
N SER A 99 -6.93 4.70 -8.49
CA SER A 99 -7.88 3.64 -8.87
C SER A 99 -9.24 4.23 -9.27
N ALA A 100 -9.95 3.49 -10.12
CA ALA A 100 -11.31 3.88 -10.54
C ALA A 100 -12.25 4.01 -9.34
N GLU A 101 -12.15 3.07 -8.39
CA GLU A 101 -12.93 3.07 -7.16
C GLU A 101 -12.64 4.32 -6.31
N ASN A 102 -11.37 4.71 -6.21
CA ASN A 102 -10.99 5.89 -5.44
C ASN A 102 -11.53 7.18 -6.09
N HIS A 103 -11.49 7.27 -7.41
CA HIS A 103 -12.09 8.39 -8.16
C HIS A 103 -13.60 8.48 -7.92
N GLU A 104 -14.30 7.37 -7.99
CA GLU A 104 -15.74 7.30 -7.74
C GLU A 104 -16.09 7.73 -6.32
N LEU A 105 -15.37 7.20 -5.33
CA LEU A 105 -15.59 7.54 -3.93
C LEU A 105 -15.30 9.01 -3.64
N CYS A 106 -14.22 9.55 -4.16
CA CYS A 106 -13.90 10.98 -4.02
C CYS A 106 -14.98 11.87 -4.66
N ALA A 107 -15.50 11.49 -5.82
CA ALA A 107 -16.55 12.25 -6.50
C ALA A 107 -17.89 12.20 -5.75
N SER A 108 -18.14 11.18 -4.94
CA SER A 108 -19.36 11.00 -4.16
C SER A 108 -19.42 11.81 -2.86
N ILE A 109 -18.30 12.36 -2.43
CA ILE A 109 -18.21 13.18 -1.21
C ILE A 109 -18.61 14.62 -1.54
#